data_473f7ea7f7fbd4daa9c2ca84401dc827
#
_entry.id   473f7ea7f7fbd4daa9c2ca84401dc827
#
_cell.length_a   1.000
_cell.length_b   1.000
_cell.length_c   1.000
_cell.angle_alpha   90.00
_cell.angle_beta   90.00
_cell.angle_gamma   90.00
#
_symmetry.space_group_name_H-M   'P 1'
#
loop_
_entity.id
_entity.type
_entity.pdbx_description
1 polymer ?
#
loop_
_entity_poly.entity_id
_entity_poly.type
_entity_poly.pdbx_seq_one_letter_code
_entity_poly.pdbx_strand_id
1 'polypeptide(L)'
;MTSIAGEGLADGRQGRSIAAIARAAVRQAVAAVRHPSVLFVFTAGGNPERGTPDAALVAAREAQALAPDAAIVAADAPGVLATGAEREAQLAASALCLDRSVLRVALTALPVGLPREGHESALREAAARLPEGESRGVGVVALLGASAHTPEALMGLARHAGAPLVGAGASLVAAASPGVAPIACAAAVAALAGPLRLDVVASPAVRSLTPWMRVTRQDGPFIVTLDDRPALDVISDTARAAARRDPLLVLIRGVDDEAPLVRTIAGADPQRGAVAIADILPEGSAVALGVRDPAAARDDLARRLAILARGRAGATPAAALMFTCAGRGKALFGATDVDARTLRAKCPAPTAGMQSAFELAPWDEITRAHLYTAVSAIFHRPS
;
A
#
# COMPACT_ATOMS: atom_id res chain seq x y z
N MET A 1 8.77 16.28 25.83
CA MET A 1 9.53 15.46 24.85
C MET A 1 8.90 15.70 23.49
N THR A 2 9.67 16.17 22.51
CA THR A 2 9.17 16.34 21.13
C THR A 2 8.92 14.95 20.52
N SER A 3 7.81 14.79 19.82
CA SER A 3 7.48 13.53 19.15
C SER A 3 8.37 13.37 17.91
N ILE A 4 8.76 12.13 17.61
CA ILE A 4 9.50 11.80 16.37
C ILE A 4 8.57 11.58 15.17
N ALA A 5 7.26 11.54 15.41
CA ALA A 5 6.23 11.44 14.40
C ALA A 5 5.01 12.25 14.81
N GLY A 6 4.33 12.83 13.83
CA GLY A 6 3.07 13.53 14.01
C GLY A 6 2.08 13.16 12.92
N GLU A 7 0.81 13.11 13.26
CA GLU A 7 -0.27 12.85 12.32
C GLU A 7 -1.28 13.98 12.28
N GLY A 8 -2.05 14.04 11.20
CA GLY A 8 -3.19 14.93 11.06
C GLY A 8 -4.28 14.32 10.21
N LEU A 9 -5.52 14.56 10.59
CA LEU A 9 -6.72 14.21 9.84
C LEU A 9 -7.62 15.43 9.74
N ALA A 10 -8.06 15.75 8.54
CA ALA A 10 -9.04 16.81 8.28
C ALA A 10 -10.09 16.32 7.26
N ASP A 11 -11.29 16.84 7.36
CA ASP A 11 -12.42 16.56 6.45
C ASP A 11 -13.22 17.83 6.14
N GLY A 12 -14.35 17.70 5.50
CA GLY A 12 -15.22 18.82 5.10
C GLY A 12 -15.67 19.74 6.24
N ARG A 13 -15.46 19.38 7.51
CA ARG A 13 -15.71 20.24 8.67
C ARG A 13 -14.63 21.30 8.89
N GLN A 14 -13.37 21.02 8.47
CA GLN A 14 -12.23 21.91 8.57
C GLN A 14 -12.06 22.81 7.34
N GLY A 15 -12.78 22.56 6.24
CA GLY A 15 -12.71 23.38 5.04
C GLY A 15 -13.54 22.83 3.89
N ARG A 16 -13.80 23.71 2.88
CA ARG A 16 -14.59 23.36 1.69
C ARG A 16 -13.74 23.13 0.44
N SER A 17 -12.42 23.23 0.54
CA SER A 17 -11.50 22.98 -0.58
C SER A 17 -10.42 22.00 -0.17
N ILE A 18 -9.89 21.27 -1.13
CA ILE A 18 -8.80 20.32 -0.89
C ILE A 18 -7.58 21.00 -0.30
N ALA A 19 -7.27 22.23 -0.73
CA ALA A 19 -6.16 23.02 -0.19
C ALA A 19 -6.33 23.30 1.31
N ALA A 20 -7.52 23.76 1.73
CA ALA A 20 -7.79 24.09 3.14
C ALA A 20 -7.71 22.83 4.02
N ILE A 21 -8.25 21.71 3.53
CA ILE A 21 -8.26 20.44 4.25
C ILE A 21 -6.86 19.82 4.32
N ALA A 22 -6.11 19.81 3.22
CA ALA A 22 -4.72 19.35 3.20
C ALA A 22 -3.84 20.20 4.14
N ARG A 23 -3.98 21.52 4.09
CA ARG A 23 -3.28 22.44 5.00
C ARG A 23 -3.61 22.16 6.46
N ALA A 24 -4.87 21.87 6.81
CA ALA A 24 -5.28 21.55 8.17
C ALA A 24 -4.65 20.23 8.66
N ALA A 25 -4.69 19.16 7.87
CA ALA A 25 -4.07 17.89 8.20
C ALA A 25 -2.55 18.01 8.35
N VAL A 26 -1.88 18.66 7.40
CA VAL A 26 -0.41 18.89 7.44
C VAL A 26 -0.02 19.71 8.66
N ARG A 27 -0.75 20.78 8.98
CA ARG A 27 -0.48 21.61 10.17
C ARG A 27 -0.52 20.79 11.45
N GLN A 28 -1.50 19.90 11.60
CA GLN A 28 -1.59 19.00 12.76
C GLN A 28 -0.37 18.06 12.83
N ALA A 29 0.00 17.45 11.70
CA ALA A 29 1.12 16.53 11.64
C ALA A 29 2.46 17.22 11.96
N VAL A 30 2.71 18.39 11.39
CA VAL A 30 3.96 19.15 11.58
C VAL A 30 4.08 19.72 12.99
N ALA A 31 2.96 20.13 13.61
CA ALA A 31 2.98 20.71 14.96
C ALA A 31 3.56 19.77 16.04
N ALA A 32 3.52 18.47 15.82
CA ALA A 32 4.05 17.47 16.75
C ALA A 32 5.56 17.20 16.57
N VAL A 33 6.15 17.63 15.42
CA VAL A 33 7.51 17.26 14.99
C VAL A 33 8.38 18.51 14.94
N ARG A 34 9.60 18.42 15.49
CA ARG A 34 10.49 19.59 15.58
C ARG A 34 11.22 19.90 14.26
N HIS A 35 11.72 18.86 13.62
CA HIS A 35 12.51 18.96 12.40
C HIS A 35 11.96 17.98 11.33
N PRO A 36 10.92 18.38 10.59
CA PRO A 36 10.34 17.55 9.54
C PRO A 36 11.39 17.03 8.55
N SER A 37 11.42 15.72 8.34
CA SER A 37 12.24 15.05 7.32
C SER A 37 11.41 14.68 6.10
N VAL A 38 10.27 14.04 6.35
CA VAL A 38 9.34 13.64 5.30
C VAL A 38 7.90 13.82 5.75
N LEU A 39 7.06 14.24 4.81
CA LEU A 39 5.62 14.23 4.93
C LEU A 39 5.01 13.31 3.87
N PHE A 40 4.20 12.38 4.33
CA PHE A 40 3.26 11.64 3.51
C PHE A 40 1.88 12.29 3.66
N VAL A 41 1.28 12.72 2.56
CA VAL A 41 -0.01 13.42 2.56
C VAL A 41 -0.97 12.71 1.61
N PHE A 42 -2.08 12.26 2.13
CA PHE A 42 -3.10 11.57 1.36
C PHE A 42 -4.36 12.40 1.32
N THR A 43 -4.98 12.50 0.14
CA THR A 43 -6.24 13.22 -0.08
C THR A 43 -7.31 12.30 -0.63
N ALA A 44 -8.56 12.63 -0.37
CA ALA A 44 -9.73 11.96 -0.94
C ALA A 44 -10.78 12.98 -1.36
N GLY A 45 -11.63 12.56 -2.30
CA GLY A 45 -12.73 13.40 -2.80
C GLY A 45 -12.34 14.35 -3.93
N GLY A 46 -11.10 14.26 -4.44
CA GLY A 46 -10.72 14.83 -5.71
C GLY A 46 -11.49 14.11 -6.84
N ASN A 47 -12.11 14.86 -7.72
CA ASN A 47 -12.73 14.29 -8.91
C ASN A 47 -12.16 15.00 -10.15
N PRO A 48 -11.18 14.41 -10.83
CA PRO A 48 -10.56 15.01 -12.01
C PRO A 48 -11.56 15.24 -13.16
N GLU A 49 -12.62 14.44 -13.27
CA GLU A 49 -13.66 14.61 -14.29
C GLU A 49 -14.50 15.88 -14.08
N ARG A 50 -14.50 16.45 -12.87
CA ARG A 50 -15.22 17.69 -12.55
C ARG A 50 -14.34 18.96 -12.62
N GLY A 51 -13.14 18.86 -13.23
CA GLY A 51 -12.22 19.98 -13.34
C GLY A 51 -11.61 20.42 -11.97
N THR A 52 -11.66 19.55 -10.97
CA THR A 52 -10.94 19.79 -9.72
C THR A 52 -9.43 19.80 -9.99
N PRO A 53 -8.67 20.75 -9.41
CA PRO A 53 -7.21 20.73 -9.52
C PRO A 53 -6.66 19.40 -9.05
N ASP A 54 -5.50 18.98 -9.59
CA ASP A 54 -4.77 17.82 -9.12
C ASP A 54 -4.62 17.88 -7.59
N ALA A 55 -5.41 17.03 -6.90
CA ALA A 55 -5.52 17.08 -5.44
C ALA A 55 -4.20 16.74 -4.76
N ALA A 56 -3.43 15.81 -5.34
CA ALA A 56 -2.11 15.45 -4.83
C ALA A 56 -1.12 16.62 -4.97
N LEU A 57 -1.12 17.33 -6.12
CA LEU A 57 -0.26 18.47 -6.34
C LEU A 57 -0.63 19.65 -5.42
N VAL A 58 -1.92 19.88 -5.22
CA VAL A 58 -2.40 20.91 -4.28
C VAL A 58 -1.95 20.58 -2.86
N ALA A 59 -2.11 19.32 -2.43
CA ALA A 59 -1.67 18.87 -1.11
C ALA A 59 -0.15 19.00 -0.93
N ALA A 60 0.63 18.67 -1.96
CA ALA A 60 2.08 18.82 -1.91
C ALA A 60 2.51 20.27 -1.77
N ARG A 61 1.84 21.23 -2.45
CA ARG A 61 2.08 22.67 -2.30
C ARG A 61 1.77 23.17 -0.89
N GLU A 62 0.65 22.76 -0.33
CA GLU A 62 0.27 23.11 1.05
C GLU A 62 1.25 22.53 2.07
N ALA A 63 1.72 21.31 1.85
CA ALA A 63 2.71 20.67 2.70
C ALA A 63 4.08 21.38 2.63
N GLN A 64 4.54 21.73 1.43
CA GLN A 64 5.81 22.45 1.25
C GLN A 64 5.77 23.86 1.87
N ALA A 65 4.63 24.54 1.80
CA ALA A 65 4.49 25.86 2.44
C ALA A 65 4.60 25.78 3.99
N LEU A 66 4.25 24.65 4.60
CA LEU A 66 4.32 24.44 6.05
C LEU A 66 5.63 23.77 6.51
N ALA A 67 6.29 23.01 5.64
CA ALA A 67 7.52 22.29 5.91
C ALA A 67 8.47 22.32 4.70
N PRO A 68 9.08 23.50 4.39
CA PRO A 68 9.87 23.70 3.17
C PRO A 68 11.12 22.82 3.09
N ASP A 69 11.63 22.39 4.23
CA ASP A 69 12.85 21.57 4.33
C ASP A 69 12.57 20.06 4.38
N ALA A 70 11.32 19.64 4.27
CA ALA A 70 10.94 18.25 4.24
C ALA A 70 10.79 17.72 2.81
N ALA A 71 11.08 16.43 2.61
CA ALA A 71 10.63 15.70 1.44
C ALA A 71 9.11 15.47 1.52
N ILE A 72 8.39 15.67 0.43
CA ILE A 72 6.93 15.56 0.41
C ILE A 72 6.52 14.52 -0.62
N VAL A 73 5.69 13.59 -0.18
CA VAL A 73 5.03 12.58 -1.01
C VAL A 73 3.53 12.73 -0.81
N ALA A 74 2.82 13.10 -1.85
CA ALA A 74 1.37 13.29 -1.81
C ALA A 74 0.66 12.38 -2.79
N ALA A 75 -0.52 11.88 -2.42
CA ALA A 75 -1.35 11.04 -3.28
C ALA A 75 -2.84 11.33 -3.09
N ASP A 76 -3.61 11.20 -4.17
CA ASP A 76 -5.07 11.23 -4.14
C ASP A 76 -5.65 9.84 -4.33
N ALA A 77 -6.69 9.53 -3.57
CA ALA A 77 -7.25 8.18 -3.45
C ALA A 77 -8.76 8.22 -3.16
N PRO A 78 -9.49 7.08 -3.27
CA PRO A 78 -10.91 6.99 -2.91
C PRO A 78 -11.22 7.31 -1.45
N GLY A 79 -10.27 7.09 -0.55
CA GLY A 79 -10.39 7.35 0.87
C GLY A 79 -9.04 7.53 1.55
N VAL A 80 -9.04 8.13 2.74
CA VAL A 80 -7.86 8.33 3.58
C VAL A 80 -8.01 7.67 4.94
N LEU A 81 -6.88 7.27 5.52
CA LEU A 81 -6.79 6.62 6.82
C LEU A 81 -5.94 7.46 7.78
N ALA A 82 -6.30 7.43 9.05
CA ALA A 82 -5.53 8.00 10.17
C ALA A 82 -5.65 7.08 11.37
N THR A 83 -5.07 7.44 12.52
CA THR A 83 -5.13 6.62 13.74
C THR A 83 -6.56 6.33 14.18
N GLY A 84 -7.03 5.13 13.87
CA GLY A 84 -8.37 4.64 14.23
C GLY A 84 -9.54 5.30 13.49
N ALA A 85 -9.28 5.96 12.36
CA ALA A 85 -10.29 6.63 11.56
C ALA A 85 -10.05 6.46 10.04
N GLU A 86 -11.14 6.35 9.29
CA GLU A 86 -11.17 6.30 7.83
C GLU A 86 -12.19 7.32 7.30
N ARG A 87 -11.89 7.94 6.17
CA ARG A 87 -12.78 8.88 5.47
C ARG A 87 -12.87 8.44 4.02
N GLU A 88 -14.03 7.87 3.66
CA GLU A 88 -14.30 7.33 2.34
C GLU A 88 -15.30 8.20 1.59
N ALA A 89 -15.12 8.31 0.27
CA ALA A 89 -16.04 8.99 -0.64
C ALA A 89 -16.45 10.41 -0.20
N GLN A 90 -15.57 11.10 0.50
CA GLN A 90 -15.77 12.48 0.94
C GLN A 90 -14.46 13.25 0.90
N LEU A 91 -14.56 14.56 0.86
CA LEU A 91 -13.41 15.45 0.87
C LEU A 91 -12.67 15.34 2.22
N ALA A 92 -11.45 14.80 2.18
CA ALA A 92 -10.64 14.57 3.36
C ALA A 92 -9.14 14.56 3.02
N ALA A 93 -8.31 14.75 4.05
CA ALA A 93 -6.88 14.54 3.97
C ALA A 93 -6.34 13.93 5.26
N SER A 94 -5.34 13.06 5.13
CA SER A 94 -4.52 12.59 6.24
C SER A 94 -3.05 12.87 5.96
N ALA A 95 -2.27 13.08 7.02
CA ALA A 95 -0.84 13.38 6.90
C ALA A 95 -0.05 12.68 7.99
N LEU A 96 1.14 12.18 7.65
CA LEU A 96 2.15 11.68 8.57
C LEU A 96 3.45 12.44 8.35
N CYS A 97 3.97 13.04 9.43
CA CYS A 97 5.27 13.71 9.45
C CYS A 97 6.25 12.90 10.30
N LEU A 98 7.46 12.66 9.78
CA LEU A 98 8.54 12.02 10.52
C LEU A 98 9.72 12.97 10.72
N ASP A 99 10.36 12.89 11.90
CA ASP A 99 11.43 13.80 12.29
C ASP A 99 12.79 13.40 11.71
N ARG A 100 13.61 14.40 11.38
CA ARG A 100 14.96 14.24 10.83
C ARG A 100 15.95 13.56 11.80
N SER A 101 15.69 13.60 13.08
CA SER A 101 16.53 12.92 14.06
C SER A 101 16.49 11.41 13.96
N VAL A 102 15.42 10.86 13.34
CA VAL A 102 15.21 9.39 13.25
C VAL A 102 15.13 8.90 11.82
N LEU A 103 15.04 9.78 10.81
CA LEU A 103 14.88 9.36 9.43
C LEU A 103 15.50 10.37 8.46
N ARG A 104 16.27 9.87 7.49
CA ARG A 104 16.70 10.57 6.30
C ARG A 104 15.97 10.01 5.10
N VAL A 105 15.73 10.85 4.09
CA VAL A 105 14.94 10.47 2.92
C VAL A 105 15.67 10.87 1.64
N ALA A 106 15.78 9.91 0.73
CA ALA A 106 16.08 10.17 -0.68
C ALA A 106 14.79 10.02 -1.47
N LEU A 107 14.30 11.11 -2.04
CA LEU A 107 13.06 11.15 -2.80
C LEU A 107 13.34 11.19 -4.29
N THR A 108 12.70 10.29 -5.04
CA THR A 108 12.69 10.26 -6.49
C THR A 108 11.27 10.39 -7.01
N ALA A 109 11.04 11.39 -7.85
CA ALA A 109 9.78 11.56 -8.57
C ALA A 109 9.98 11.10 -10.02
N LEU A 110 9.14 10.17 -10.49
CA LEU A 110 9.13 9.72 -11.87
C LEU A 110 8.16 10.58 -12.67
N PRO A 111 8.62 11.34 -13.69
CA PRO A 111 7.75 12.21 -14.46
C PRO A 111 6.61 11.46 -15.17
N VAL A 112 5.48 12.13 -15.33
CA VAL A 112 4.39 11.65 -16.18
C VAL A 112 4.84 11.65 -17.64
N GLY A 113 4.43 10.62 -18.40
CA GLY A 113 4.69 10.54 -19.84
C GLY A 113 6.04 9.95 -20.25
N LEU A 114 6.89 9.54 -19.31
CA LEU A 114 8.07 8.76 -19.64
C LEU A 114 7.67 7.35 -20.10
N PRO A 115 8.36 6.81 -21.13
CA PRO A 115 8.22 5.41 -21.50
C PRO A 115 8.75 4.51 -20.37
N ARG A 116 8.38 3.22 -20.40
CA ARG A 116 8.78 2.23 -19.40
C ARG A 116 10.29 2.24 -19.11
N GLU A 117 11.10 2.24 -20.17
CA GLU A 117 12.58 2.25 -20.09
C GLU A 117 13.13 3.48 -19.36
N GLY A 118 12.47 4.65 -19.55
CA GLY A 118 12.80 5.88 -18.85
C GLY A 118 12.51 5.79 -17.35
N HIS A 119 11.39 5.19 -16.95
CA HIS A 119 11.09 4.93 -15.55
C HIS A 119 12.10 3.95 -14.92
N GLU A 120 12.48 2.89 -15.62
CA GLU A 120 13.47 1.91 -15.16
C GLU A 120 14.86 2.55 -14.99
N SER A 121 15.25 3.45 -15.91
CA SER A 121 16.51 4.19 -15.79
C SER A 121 16.52 5.12 -14.58
N ALA A 122 15.47 5.89 -14.40
CA ALA A 122 15.34 6.80 -13.26
C ALA A 122 15.34 6.07 -11.90
N LEU A 123 14.73 4.89 -11.84
CA LEU A 123 14.76 4.05 -10.63
C LEU A 123 16.15 3.44 -10.37
N ARG A 124 16.89 3.04 -11.40
CA ARG A 124 18.28 2.59 -11.24
C ARG A 124 19.18 3.72 -10.74
N GLU A 125 19.01 4.92 -11.27
CA GLU A 125 19.74 6.10 -10.79
C GLU A 125 19.37 6.45 -9.34
N ALA A 126 18.09 6.32 -8.97
CA ALA A 126 17.64 6.49 -7.59
C ALA A 126 18.27 5.46 -6.65
N ALA A 127 18.34 4.21 -7.08
CA ALA A 127 19.01 3.14 -6.33
C ALA A 127 20.49 3.46 -6.10
N ALA A 128 21.20 3.95 -7.11
CA ALA A 128 22.61 4.32 -7.01
C ALA A 128 22.88 5.54 -6.08
N ARG A 129 21.85 6.33 -5.78
CA ARG A 129 21.94 7.47 -4.84
C ARG A 129 21.56 7.10 -3.40
N LEU A 130 21.15 5.85 -3.15
CA LEU A 130 20.92 5.39 -1.79
C LEU A 130 22.25 5.38 -1.03
N PRO A 131 22.29 5.87 0.24
CA PRO A 131 23.53 5.89 0.98
C PRO A 131 24.07 4.46 1.18
N GLU A 132 25.25 4.22 0.63
CA GLU A 132 26.04 3.04 0.95
C GLU A 132 26.67 3.24 2.33
N GLY A 133 26.59 2.25 3.21
CA GLY A 133 27.29 2.26 4.49
C GLY A 133 26.39 2.15 5.72
N GLU A 134 26.92 2.50 6.90
CA GLU A 134 26.40 2.23 8.26
C GLU A 134 24.93 2.63 8.55
N SER A 135 24.29 3.39 7.67
CA SER A 135 22.86 3.68 7.74
C SER A 135 22.10 2.55 7.03
N ARG A 136 21.75 1.49 7.76
CA ARG A 136 20.83 0.46 7.23
C ARG A 136 19.59 1.12 6.66
N GLY A 137 19.22 0.76 5.43
CA GLY A 137 17.95 1.13 4.83
C GLY A 137 16.82 0.71 5.77
N VAL A 138 15.95 1.66 6.11
CA VAL A 138 14.74 1.39 6.93
C VAL A 138 13.70 0.73 6.04
N GLY A 139 13.47 1.29 4.86
CA GLY A 139 12.50 0.80 3.90
C GLY A 139 12.37 1.73 2.69
N VAL A 140 11.62 1.30 1.72
CA VAL A 140 11.23 2.09 0.55
C VAL A 140 9.71 2.24 0.54
N VAL A 141 9.23 3.47 0.42
CA VAL A 141 7.79 3.76 0.24
C VAL A 141 7.57 4.24 -1.18
N ALA A 142 6.73 3.55 -1.95
CA ALA A 142 6.43 3.88 -3.33
C ALA A 142 4.93 4.12 -3.53
N LEU A 143 4.56 5.31 -4.03
CA LEU A 143 3.20 5.61 -4.45
C LEU A 143 3.17 5.71 -5.98
N LEU A 144 2.28 4.95 -6.60
CA LEU A 144 2.18 4.83 -8.05
C LEU A 144 0.85 5.42 -8.53
N GLY A 145 0.93 6.43 -9.40
CA GLY A 145 -0.25 6.97 -10.09
C GLY A 145 -0.71 6.04 -11.22
N ALA A 146 -1.90 6.31 -11.76
CA ALA A 146 -2.48 5.53 -12.85
C ALA A 146 -1.63 5.49 -14.14
N SER A 147 -0.71 6.44 -14.32
CA SER A 147 0.23 6.50 -15.44
C SER A 147 1.58 5.81 -15.17
N ALA A 148 1.78 5.23 -13.99
CA ALA A 148 3.01 4.53 -13.66
C ALA A 148 3.11 3.20 -14.41
N HIS A 149 4.20 3.03 -15.14
CA HIS A 149 4.55 1.77 -15.76
C HIS A 149 5.49 1.01 -14.81
N THR A 150 5.03 -0.06 -14.25
CA THR A 150 5.78 -1.18 -13.69
C THR A 150 6.20 -1.19 -12.22
N PRO A 151 5.68 -2.21 -11.54
CA PRO A 151 6.22 -2.71 -10.27
C PRO A 151 7.63 -3.35 -10.39
N GLU A 152 8.01 -3.91 -11.56
CA GLU A 152 9.25 -4.70 -11.69
C GLU A 152 10.52 -3.91 -11.45
N ALA A 153 10.57 -2.65 -11.93
CA ALA A 153 11.71 -1.77 -11.68
C ALA A 153 11.84 -1.39 -10.19
N LEU A 154 10.70 -1.30 -9.48
CA LEU A 154 10.67 -1.06 -8.04
C LEU A 154 11.19 -2.27 -7.23
N MET A 155 10.95 -3.50 -7.72
CA MET A 155 11.51 -4.70 -7.09
C MET A 155 13.04 -4.71 -7.11
N GLY A 156 13.65 -4.21 -8.20
CA GLY A 156 15.09 -4.00 -8.29
C GLY A 156 15.60 -3.01 -7.24
N LEU A 157 14.88 -1.91 -7.03
CA LEU A 157 15.21 -0.89 -6.03
C LEU A 157 15.18 -1.46 -4.60
N ALA A 158 14.15 -2.23 -4.24
CA ALA A 158 14.04 -2.85 -2.92
C ALA A 158 15.19 -3.80 -2.63
N ARG A 159 15.58 -4.63 -3.61
CA ARG A 159 16.73 -5.54 -3.48
C ARG A 159 18.04 -4.78 -3.32
N HIS A 160 18.25 -3.70 -4.06
CA HIS A 160 19.44 -2.87 -3.95
C HIS A 160 19.53 -2.17 -2.59
N ALA A 161 18.39 -1.67 -2.10
CA ALA A 161 18.31 -1.03 -0.77
C ALA A 161 18.50 -2.01 0.39
N GLY A 162 18.37 -3.33 0.16
CA GLY A 162 18.40 -4.34 1.23
C GLY A 162 17.32 -4.13 2.28
N ALA A 163 16.19 -3.52 1.88
CA ALA A 163 15.14 -3.05 2.77
C ALA A 163 13.74 -3.33 2.17
N PRO A 164 12.70 -3.55 2.98
CA PRO A 164 11.37 -3.83 2.47
C PRO A 164 10.83 -2.63 1.67
N LEU A 165 10.16 -2.92 0.55
CA LEU A 165 9.40 -1.94 -0.20
C LEU A 165 7.92 -2.12 0.09
N VAL A 166 7.28 -1.01 0.45
CA VAL A 166 5.84 -0.91 0.67
C VAL A 166 5.25 0.24 -0.15
N GLY A 167 3.97 0.20 -0.40
CA GLY A 167 3.32 1.29 -1.11
C GLY A 167 1.96 0.93 -1.65
N ALA A 168 1.49 1.73 -2.60
CA ALA A 168 0.15 1.53 -3.14
C ALA A 168 -0.08 2.26 -4.47
N GLY A 169 -1.12 1.82 -5.21
CA GLY A 169 -1.65 2.49 -6.38
C GLY A 169 -2.63 3.59 -6.00
N ALA A 170 -2.36 4.81 -6.46
CA ALA A 170 -3.14 6.02 -6.25
C ALA A 170 -3.78 6.52 -7.55
N SER A 171 -4.77 7.39 -7.47
CA SER A 171 -5.33 8.07 -8.63
C SER A 171 -4.33 9.08 -9.22
N LEU A 172 -3.74 9.89 -8.35
CA LEU A 172 -2.77 10.93 -8.67
C LEU A 172 -1.64 10.91 -7.63
N VAL A 173 -0.43 11.26 -8.06
CA VAL A 173 0.74 11.35 -7.20
C VAL A 173 1.47 12.67 -7.47
N ALA A 174 1.97 13.28 -6.42
CA ALA A 174 2.84 14.45 -6.49
C ALA A 174 3.98 14.34 -5.47
N ALA A 175 5.10 14.99 -5.78
CA ALA A 175 6.28 14.98 -4.93
C ALA A 175 6.98 16.33 -4.91
N ALA A 176 7.67 16.63 -3.80
CA ALA A 176 8.58 17.76 -3.70
C ALA A 176 9.80 17.38 -2.86
N SER A 177 10.97 17.76 -3.32
CA SER A 177 12.20 17.77 -2.53
C SER A 177 12.43 19.15 -1.90
N PRO A 178 13.23 19.25 -0.82
CA PRO A 178 13.61 20.54 -0.25
C PRO A 178 14.16 21.50 -1.32
N GLY A 179 13.63 22.71 -1.38
CA GLY A 179 14.02 23.74 -2.35
C GLY A 179 13.56 23.52 -3.80
N VAL A 180 12.80 22.45 -4.08
CA VAL A 180 12.27 22.15 -5.41
C VAL A 180 10.74 22.22 -5.39
N ALA A 181 10.16 22.96 -6.35
CA ALA A 181 8.70 23.09 -6.41
C ALA A 181 8.01 21.74 -6.59
N PRO A 182 6.82 21.54 -5.99
CA PRO A 182 6.05 20.32 -6.14
C PRO A 182 5.67 20.06 -7.60
N ILE A 183 5.82 18.81 -8.02
CA ILE A 183 5.44 18.34 -9.35
C ILE A 183 4.45 17.18 -9.25
N ALA A 184 3.52 17.13 -10.19
CA ALA A 184 2.75 15.90 -10.44
C ALA A 184 3.68 14.87 -11.10
N CYS A 185 3.58 13.62 -10.69
CA CYS A 185 4.46 12.55 -11.16
C CYS A 185 3.70 11.24 -11.37
N ALA A 186 4.27 10.36 -12.19
CA ALA A 186 3.74 9.02 -12.38
C ALA A 186 3.96 8.16 -11.14
N ALA A 187 5.08 8.34 -10.45
CA ALA A 187 5.34 7.70 -9.18
C ALA A 187 6.24 8.56 -8.30
N ALA A 188 6.08 8.45 -6.99
CA ALA A 188 6.97 9.00 -5.98
C ALA A 188 7.57 7.86 -5.16
N VAL A 189 8.89 7.80 -5.08
CA VAL A 189 9.64 6.75 -4.37
C VAL A 189 10.51 7.42 -3.31
N ALA A 190 10.21 7.13 -2.05
CA ALA A 190 10.95 7.62 -0.89
C ALA A 190 11.76 6.46 -0.29
N ALA A 191 13.07 6.51 -0.43
CA ALA A 191 13.97 5.61 0.26
C ALA A 191 14.33 6.18 1.62
N LEU A 192 14.13 5.41 2.65
CA LEU A 192 14.22 5.80 4.05
C LEU A 192 15.44 5.16 4.70
N ALA A 193 16.26 5.97 5.37
CA ALA A 193 17.43 5.51 6.10
C ALA A 193 17.47 6.11 7.51
N GLY A 194 17.91 5.34 8.50
CA GLY A 194 17.99 5.81 9.88
C GLY A 194 17.94 4.67 10.91
N PRO A 195 17.80 5.02 12.19
CA PRO A 195 17.77 4.02 13.25
C PRO A 195 16.42 3.31 13.42
N LEU A 196 15.36 3.75 12.73
CA LEU A 196 14.06 3.06 12.79
C LEU A 196 14.15 1.70 12.10
N ARG A 197 13.27 0.81 12.51
CA ARG A 197 13.01 -0.46 11.83
C ARG A 197 11.62 -0.45 11.23
N LEU A 198 11.47 -0.90 9.99
CA LEU A 198 10.20 -1.07 9.33
C LEU A 198 9.79 -2.55 9.36
N ASP A 199 8.64 -2.81 9.92
CA ASP A 199 7.95 -4.11 9.83
C ASP A 199 6.71 -3.97 8.97
N VAL A 200 6.43 -4.99 8.16
CA VAL A 200 5.32 -4.98 7.20
C VAL A 200 4.35 -6.10 7.53
N VAL A 201 3.08 -5.77 7.56
CA VAL A 201 1.98 -6.73 7.71
C VAL A 201 1.07 -6.60 6.50
N ALA A 202 0.92 -7.68 5.74
CA ALA A 202 -0.07 -7.80 4.68
C ALA A 202 -1.20 -8.74 5.14
N SER A 203 -2.46 -8.31 4.99
CA SER A 203 -3.64 -9.06 5.42
C SER A 203 -4.73 -9.02 4.35
N PRO A 204 -4.93 -10.11 3.61
CA PRO A 204 -5.96 -10.20 2.58
C PRO A 204 -7.36 -10.36 3.18
N ALA A 205 -8.36 -9.82 2.50
CA ALA A 205 -9.76 -9.85 2.91
C ALA A 205 -10.49 -11.09 2.34
N VAL A 206 -9.91 -12.28 2.55
CA VAL A 206 -10.38 -13.49 1.87
C VAL A 206 -10.56 -14.66 2.83
N ARG A 207 -11.52 -15.52 2.51
CA ARG A 207 -11.71 -16.83 3.13
C ARG A 207 -11.62 -17.90 2.05
N SER A 208 -10.80 -18.93 2.29
CA SER A 208 -10.70 -20.09 1.40
C SER A 208 -12.00 -20.89 1.40
N LEU A 209 -12.40 -21.35 0.23
CA LEU A 209 -13.53 -22.26 0.00
C LEU A 209 -13.08 -23.68 -0.30
N THR A 210 -11.83 -23.86 -0.77
CA THR A 210 -11.26 -25.16 -1.11
C THR A 210 -10.01 -25.42 -0.27
N PRO A 211 -9.58 -26.69 -0.16
CA PRO A 211 -8.21 -26.99 0.23
C PRO A 211 -7.22 -26.40 -0.78
N TRP A 212 -5.93 -26.41 -0.41
CA TRP A 212 -4.86 -26.07 -1.33
C TRP A 212 -4.72 -27.16 -2.39
N MET A 213 -4.74 -26.76 -3.67
CA MET A 213 -4.60 -27.60 -4.85
C MET A 213 -3.31 -27.23 -5.59
N ARG A 214 -2.70 -28.18 -6.25
CA ARG A 214 -1.48 -27.95 -7.02
C ARG A 214 -1.82 -27.52 -8.46
N VAL A 215 -1.14 -26.51 -8.96
CA VAL A 215 -1.12 -26.18 -10.38
C VAL A 215 -0.28 -27.25 -11.07
N THR A 216 -0.93 -28.17 -11.81
CA THR A 216 -0.24 -29.30 -12.49
C THR A 216 0.07 -28.98 -13.94
N ARG A 217 -0.60 -27.98 -14.52
CA ARG A 217 -0.28 -27.45 -15.85
C ARG A 217 -0.66 -25.98 -15.97
N GLN A 218 0.26 -25.18 -16.49
CA GLN A 218 0.04 -23.77 -16.80
C GLN A 218 0.56 -23.45 -18.21
N ASP A 219 -0.07 -22.45 -18.87
CA ASP A 219 0.35 -21.92 -20.15
C ASP A 219 0.18 -20.39 -20.15
N GLY A 220 1.30 -19.68 -20.00
CA GLY A 220 1.29 -18.23 -19.80
C GLY A 220 0.44 -17.84 -18.60
N PRO A 221 -0.55 -16.91 -18.75
CA PRO A 221 -1.43 -16.52 -17.65
C PRO A 221 -2.57 -17.53 -17.38
N PHE A 222 -2.65 -18.64 -18.16
CA PHE A 222 -3.72 -19.62 -18.03
C PHE A 222 -3.33 -20.78 -17.11
N ILE A 223 -4.06 -20.96 -16.02
CA ILE A 223 -4.06 -22.22 -15.27
C ILE A 223 -4.89 -23.22 -16.04
N VAL A 224 -4.29 -24.30 -16.51
CA VAL A 224 -4.93 -25.32 -17.31
C VAL A 224 -5.48 -26.44 -16.44
N THR A 225 -4.68 -26.94 -15.49
CA THR A 225 -5.14 -27.98 -14.56
C THR A 225 -4.77 -27.69 -13.11
N LEU A 226 -5.68 -28.07 -12.22
CA LEU A 226 -5.52 -28.07 -10.76
C LEU A 226 -5.73 -29.51 -10.26
N ASP A 227 -4.72 -30.11 -9.61
CA ASP A 227 -4.70 -31.52 -9.21
C ASP A 227 -5.15 -32.43 -10.38
N ASP A 228 -4.59 -32.20 -11.56
CA ASP A 228 -4.85 -32.92 -12.82
C ASP A 228 -6.28 -32.81 -13.38
N ARG A 229 -7.14 -31.98 -12.77
CA ARG A 229 -8.49 -31.65 -13.29
C ARG A 229 -8.47 -30.34 -14.07
N PRO A 230 -9.29 -30.19 -15.14
CA PRO A 230 -9.46 -28.89 -15.82
C PRO A 230 -9.79 -27.78 -14.80
N ALA A 231 -9.02 -26.68 -14.82
CA ALA A 231 -9.17 -25.61 -13.85
C ALA A 231 -10.56 -24.96 -13.91
N LEU A 232 -11.14 -24.85 -15.12
CA LEU A 232 -12.48 -24.31 -15.31
C LEU A 232 -13.57 -25.17 -14.66
N ASP A 233 -13.41 -26.50 -14.67
CA ASP A 233 -14.35 -27.41 -14.00
C ASP A 233 -14.28 -27.25 -12.50
N VAL A 234 -13.08 -27.20 -11.93
CA VAL A 234 -12.86 -26.98 -10.49
C VAL A 234 -13.50 -25.66 -10.03
N ILE A 235 -13.31 -24.60 -10.80
CA ILE A 235 -13.89 -23.27 -10.50
C ILE A 235 -15.41 -23.32 -10.59
N SER A 236 -15.96 -23.96 -11.64
CA SER A 236 -17.39 -24.07 -11.86
C SER A 236 -18.07 -24.90 -10.76
N ASP A 237 -17.44 -26.00 -10.32
CA ASP A 237 -17.93 -26.83 -9.22
C ASP A 237 -17.93 -26.03 -7.90
N THR A 238 -16.83 -25.30 -7.64
CA THR A 238 -16.72 -24.48 -6.43
C THR A 238 -17.77 -23.36 -6.42
N ALA A 239 -17.98 -22.67 -7.56
CA ALA A 239 -18.98 -21.61 -7.68
C ALA A 239 -20.41 -22.14 -7.42
N ARG A 240 -20.74 -23.32 -7.95
CA ARG A 240 -22.03 -23.98 -7.73
C ARG A 240 -22.22 -24.38 -6.25
N ALA A 241 -21.20 -24.97 -5.65
CA ALA A 241 -21.25 -25.41 -4.25
C ALA A 241 -21.34 -24.23 -3.26
N ALA A 242 -20.69 -23.10 -3.58
CA ALA A 242 -20.71 -21.93 -2.73
C ALA A 242 -22.07 -21.20 -2.70
N ALA A 243 -22.93 -21.42 -3.69
CA ALA A 243 -24.24 -20.76 -3.87
C ALA A 243 -24.21 -19.24 -3.66
N ARG A 244 -23.05 -18.60 -3.90
CA ARG A 244 -22.78 -17.17 -3.65
C ARG A 244 -22.72 -16.39 -4.97
N ARG A 245 -23.06 -15.10 -4.88
CA ARG A 245 -22.96 -14.16 -6.00
C ARG A 245 -21.59 -13.46 -6.06
N ASP A 246 -20.78 -13.59 -5.01
CA ASP A 246 -19.45 -12.96 -4.97
C ASP A 246 -18.49 -13.65 -5.94
N PRO A 247 -17.68 -12.90 -6.69
CA PRO A 247 -16.68 -13.46 -7.58
C PRO A 247 -15.70 -14.36 -6.82
N LEU A 248 -15.38 -15.51 -7.40
CA LEU A 248 -14.30 -16.35 -6.90
C LEU A 248 -12.95 -15.68 -7.15
N LEU A 249 -12.06 -15.86 -6.20
CA LEU A 249 -10.68 -15.39 -6.22
C LEU A 249 -9.73 -16.58 -6.17
N VAL A 250 -8.59 -16.44 -6.80
CA VAL A 250 -7.49 -17.39 -6.70
C VAL A 250 -6.54 -16.92 -5.59
N LEU A 251 -6.33 -17.75 -4.60
CA LEU A 251 -5.39 -17.55 -3.50
C LEU A 251 -4.12 -18.34 -3.84
N ILE A 252 -2.97 -17.67 -3.85
CA ILE A 252 -1.68 -18.28 -4.12
C ILE A 252 -0.96 -18.39 -2.78
N ARG A 253 -0.51 -19.61 -2.45
CA ARG A 253 0.16 -19.89 -1.18
C ARG A 253 1.57 -19.30 -1.20
N GLY A 254 1.91 -18.52 -0.18
CA GLY A 254 3.27 -18.09 0.10
C GLY A 254 4.06 -19.15 0.86
N VAL A 255 5.31 -18.85 1.13
CA VAL A 255 6.16 -19.68 2.01
C VAL A 255 5.74 -19.49 3.46
N ASP A 256 5.95 -20.51 4.27
CA ASP A 256 5.64 -20.51 5.71
C ASP A 256 4.22 -19.98 6.02
N ASP A 257 4.12 -19.01 6.94
CA ASP A 257 2.86 -18.38 7.39
C ASP A 257 2.55 -17.06 6.67
N GLU A 258 3.16 -16.80 5.51
CA GLU A 258 2.85 -15.60 4.74
C GLU A 258 1.37 -15.51 4.36
N ALA A 259 0.90 -14.27 4.21
CA ALA A 259 -0.44 -14.03 3.68
C ALA A 259 -0.53 -14.54 2.24
N PRO A 260 -1.61 -15.24 1.85
CA PRO A 260 -1.75 -15.64 0.45
C PRO A 260 -1.84 -14.41 -0.45
N LEU A 261 -1.22 -14.52 -1.63
CA LEU A 261 -1.40 -13.55 -2.68
C LEU A 261 -2.76 -13.79 -3.35
N VAL A 262 -3.52 -12.72 -3.58
CA VAL A 262 -4.87 -12.81 -4.14
C VAL A 262 -4.85 -12.38 -5.60
N ARG A 263 -5.49 -13.14 -6.47
CA ARG A 263 -5.70 -12.80 -7.88
C ARG A 263 -7.17 -12.93 -8.29
N THR A 264 -7.59 -12.05 -9.17
CA THR A 264 -8.89 -12.16 -9.85
C THR A 264 -8.79 -13.14 -11.00
N ILE A 265 -9.88 -13.83 -11.29
CA ILE A 265 -10.03 -14.58 -12.52
C ILE A 265 -10.36 -13.56 -13.63
N ALA A 266 -9.44 -13.39 -14.56
CA ALA A 266 -9.53 -12.41 -15.65
C ALA A 266 -10.31 -12.92 -16.88
N GLY A 267 -10.43 -14.24 -17.01
CA GLY A 267 -11.15 -14.86 -18.12
C GLY A 267 -11.12 -16.38 -18.06
N ALA A 268 -11.78 -17.01 -19.01
CA ALA A 268 -11.82 -18.46 -19.17
C ALA A 268 -11.65 -18.84 -20.66
N ASP A 269 -11.01 -19.97 -20.90
CA ASP A 269 -10.94 -20.65 -22.17
C ASP A 269 -11.68 -21.99 -22.09
N PRO A 270 -12.95 -22.06 -22.50
CA PRO A 270 -13.74 -23.29 -22.41
C PRO A 270 -13.21 -24.43 -23.28
N GLN A 271 -12.53 -24.13 -24.39
CA GLN A 271 -11.99 -25.18 -25.27
C GLN A 271 -10.81 -25.91 -24.61
N ARG A 272 -10.04 -25.21 -23.80
CA ARG A 272 -8.89 -25.76 -23.07
C ARG A 272 -9.23 -26.14 -21.64
N GLY A 273 -10.44 -25.85 -21.16
CA GLY A 273 -10.81 -26.00 -19.76
C GLY A 273 -9.98 -25.14 -18.81
N ALA A 274 -9.45 -24.02 -19.29
CA ALA A 274 -8.45 -23.20 -18.60
C ALA A 274 -9.05 -21.87 -18.10
N VAL A 275 -8.41 -21.27 -17.11
CA VAL A 275 -8.75 -19.95 -16.57
C VAL A 275 -7.54 -19.03 -16.56
N ALA A 276 -7.73 -17.77 -16.95
CA ALA A 276 -6.70 -16.74 -16.91
C ALA A 276 -6.71 -16.01 -15.57
N ILE A 277 -5.52 -15.79 -15.05
CA ILE A 277 -5.26 -14.90 -13.91
C ILE A 277 -4.21 -13.85 -14.29
N ALA A 278 -4.19 -12.73 -13.58
CA ALA A 278 -3.18 -11.68 -13.82
C ALA A 278 -1.85 -12.03 -13.12
N ASP A 279 -1.35 -13.24 -13.35
CA ASP A 279 -0.05 -13.72 -12.85
C ASP A 279 0.42 -14.95 -13.66
N ILE A 280 1.71 -15.26 -13.55
CA ILE A 280 2.31 -16.48 -14.10
C ILE A 280 2.83 -17.29 -12.93
N LEU A 281 2.26 -18.49 -12.73
CA LEU A 281 2.62 -19.36 -11.62
C LEU A 281 3.50 -20.51 -12.12
N PRO A 282 4.61 -20.81 -11.47
CA PRO A 282 5.34 -22.04 -11.74
C PRO A 282 4.43 -23.26 -11.54
N GLU A 283 4.58 -24.31 -12.35
CA GLU A 283 3.97 -25.60 -12.08
C GLU A 283 4.41 -26.12 -10.71
N GLY A 284 3.49 -26.71 -9.98
CA GLY A 284 3.71 -27.10 -8.58
C GLY A 284 3.28 -26.04 -7.56
N SER A 285 2.98 -24.79 -7.99
CA SER A 285 2.42 -23.77 -7.10
C SER A 285 1.14 -24.26 -6.44
N ALA A 286 0.96 -23.93 -5.16
CA ALA A 286 -0.26 -24.26 -4.43
C ALA A 286 -1.25 -23.10 -4.50
N VAL A 287 -2.47 -23.38 -4.95
CA VAL A 287 -3.57 -22.40 -5.02
C VAL A 287 -4.82 -22.91 -4.32
N ALA A 288 -5.65 -22.00 -3.86
CA ALA A 288 -6.99 -22.30 -3.37
C ALA A 288 -7.99 -21.33 -3.99
N LEU A 289 -9.25 -21.71 -4.04
CA LEU A 289 -10.34 -20.80 -4.41
C LEU A 289 -10.95 -20.19 -3.15
N GLY A 290 -11.25 -18.91 -3.21
CA GLY A 290 -11.80 -18.19 -2.07
C GLY A 290 -12.74 -17.09 -2.49
N VAL A 291 -13.29 -16.41 -1.49
CA VAL A 291 -14.18 -15.26 -1.64
C VAL A 291 -13.78 -14.17 -0.65
N ARG A 292 -14.17 -12.94 -0.92
CA ARG A 292 -14.05 -11.87 0.06
C ARG A 292 -14.93 -12.18 1.27
N ASP A 293 -14.36 -11.96 2.45
CA ASP A 293 -15.08 -12.25 3.71
C ASP A 293 -14.70 -11.22 4.80
N PRO A 294 -15.67 -10.43 5.29
CA PRO A 294 -15.40 -9.37 6.26
C PRO A 294 -14.96 -9.88 7.65
N ALA A 295 -15.42 -11.06 8.06
CA ALA A 295 -14.98 -11.64 9.33
C ALA A 295 -13.54 -12.13 9.22
N ALA A 296 -13.23 -12.91 8.18
CA ALA A 296 -11.87 -13.37 7.92
C ALA A 296 -10.88 -12.22 7.79
N ALA A 297 -11.28 -11.12 7.12
CA ALA A 297 -10.43 -9.93 6.97
C ALA A 297 -10.06 -9.28 8.32
N ARG A 298 -11.05 -9.13 9.22
CA ARG A 298 -10.81 -8.57 10.57
C ARG A 298 -9.93 -9.48 11.42
N ASP A 299 -10.25 -10.77 11.42
CA ASP A 299 -9.55 -11.76 12.24
C ASP A 299 -8.10 -11.93 11.79
N ASP A 300 -7.85 -11.98 10.48
CA ASP A 300 -6.51 -12.12 9.93
C ASP A 300 -5.65 -10.89 10.24
N LEU A 301 -6.16 -9.67 10.00
CA LEU A 301 -5.43 -8.43 10.31
C LEU A 301 -5.10 -8.35 11.81
N ALA A 302 -6.08 -8.61 12.68
CA ALA A 302 -5.88 -8.59 14.13
C ALA A 302 -4.86 -9.64 14.59
N ARG A 303 -4.93 -10.86 14.04
CA ARG A 303 -4.00 -11.95 14.33
C ARG A 303 -2.58 -11.62 13.90
N ARG A 304 -2.37 -11.16 12.67
CA ARG A 304 -1.04 -10.81 12.13
C ARG A 304 -0.40 -9.67 12.90
N LEU A 305 -1.14 -8.60 13.18
CA LEU A 305 -0.66 -7.51 14.01
C LEU A 305 -0.33 -7.96 15.45
N ALA A 306 -1.09 -8.89 16.02
CA ALA A 306 -0.79 -9.45 17.34
C ALA A 306 0.46 -10.33 17.33
N ILE A 307 0.72 -11.08 16.26
CA ILE A 307 1.96 -11.85 16.07
C ILE A 307 3.15 -10.90 16.02
N LEU A 308 3.07 -9.84 15.19
CA LEU A 308 4.11 -8.83 15.10
C LEU A 308 4.39 -8.17 16.47
N ALA A 309 3.36 -7.74 17.18
CA ALA A 309 3.50 -7.10 18.50
C ALA A 309 4.18 -8.01 19.53
N ARG A 310 3.88 -9.32 19.52
CA ARG A 310 4.57 -10.30 20.38
C ARG A 310 6.04 -10.50 19.97
N GLY A 311 6.31 -10.62 18.66
CA GLY A 311 7.68 -10.76 18.15
C GLY A 311 8.54 -9.51 18.34
N ARG A 312 7.93 -8.37 18.68
CA ARG A 312 8.58 -7.08 18.96
C ARG A 312 8.39 -6.64 20.41
N ALA A 313 8.26 -7.57 21.33
CA ALA A 313 8.13 -7.25 22.75
C ALA A 313 9.27 -6.31 23.19
N GLY A 314 8.91 -5.13 23.74
CA GLY A 314 9.85 -4.08 24.12
C GLY A 314 10.12 -3.01 23.05
N ALA A 315 9.84 -3.24 21.78
CA ALA A 315 9.94 -2.20 20.75
C ALA A 315 8.65 -1.36 20.71
N THR A 316 8.79 -0.03 20.78
CA THR A 316 7.65 0.88 20.74
C THR A 316 7.35 1.29 19.30
N PRO A 317 6.13 1.07 18.79
CA PRO A 317 5.72 1.63 17.51
C PRO A 317 5.82 3.16 17.55
N ALA A 318 6.47 3.73 16.55
CA ALA A 318 6.73 5.16 16.45
C ALA A 318 5.80 5.85 15.47
N ALA A 319 5.46 5.17 14.37
CA ALA A 319 4.56 5.63 13.32
C ALA A 319 4.07 4.45 12.49
N ALA A 320 3.02 4.65 11.70
CA ALA A 320 2.59 3.68 10.70
C ALA A 320 2.08 4.36 9.41
N LEU A 321 2.32 3.72 8.28
CA LEU A 321 1.58 3.95 7.04
C LEU A 321 0.65 2.76 6.81
N MET A 322 -0.59 3.04 6.40
CA MET A 322 -1.56 2.00 6.12
C MET A 322 -2.17 2.18 4.74
N PHE A 323 -2.06 1.15 3.92
CA PHE A 323 -2.66 1.09 2.59
C PHE A 323 -3.69 -0.03 2.57
N THR A 324 -4.92 0.29 2.18
CA THR A 324 -5.99 -0.71 2.13
C THR A 324 -6.64 -0.70 0.74
N CYS A 325 -6.91 -1.87 0.20
CA CYS A 325 -7.65 -1.95 -1.05
C CYS A 325 -8.97 -1.18 -0.94
N ALA A 326 -9.32 -0.41 -1.96
CA ALA A 326 -10.59 0.33 -2.03
C ALA A 326 -11.83 -0.59 -1.94
N GLY A 327 -11.65 -1.89 -2.19
CA GLY A 327 -12.67 -2.91 -1.98
C GLY A 327 -12.85 -3.34 -0.52
N ARG A 328 -12.05 -2.83 0.42
CA ARG A 328 -12.22 -2.99 1.89
C ARG A 328 -13.16 -1.90 2.44
N GLY A 329 -12.94 -1.39 3.61
CA GLY A 329 -13.73 -0.31 4.19
C GLY A 329 -15.24 -0.61 4.18
N LYS A 330 -16.05 0.41 3.92
CA LYS A 330 -17.51 0.28 3.93
C LYS A 330 -18.04 -0.74 2.91
N ALA A 331 -17.36 -0.90 1.77
CA ALA A 331 -17.76 -1.84 0.73
C ALA A 331 -17.65 -3.31 1.19
N LEU A 332 -16.74 -3.64 2.09
CA LEU A 332 -16.57 -4.98 2.65
C LEU A 332 -17.28 -5.13 3.99
N PHE A 333 -17.05 -4.19 4.90
CA PHE A 333 -17.46 -4.33 6.31
C PHE A 333 -18.86 -3.78 6.60
N GLY A 334 -19.47 -3.04 5.66
CA GLY A 334 -20.67 -2.28 5.91
C GLY A 334 -20.50 -1.05 6.83
N ALA A 335 -19.27 -0.82 7.30
CA ALA A 335 -18.89 0.27 8.20
C ALA A 335 -17.50 0.79 7.86
N THR A 336 -17.23 2.06 8.21
CA THR A 336 -15.90 2.66 8.16
C THR A 336 -15.09 2.37 9.42
N ASP A 337 -13.83 2.73 9.41
CA ASP A 337 -12.88 2.70 10.54
C ASP A 337 -12.48 1.28 11.01
N VAL A 338 -12.87 0.21 10.34
CA VAL A 338 -12.62 -1.15 10.82
C VAL A 338 -11.14 -1.50 10.80
N ASP A 339 -10.48 -1.28 9.68
CA ASP A 339 -9.06 -1.56 9.52
C ASP A 339 -8.19 -0.62 10.37
N ALA A 340 -8.50 0.68 10.34
CA ALA A 340 -7.78 1.69 11.10
C ALA A 340 -7.90 1.48 12.63
N ARG A 341 -9.06 1.09 13.13
CA ARG A 341 -9.26 0.74 14.57
C ARG A 341 -8.53 -0.54 14.94
N THR A 342 -8.51 -1.53 14.05
CA THR A 342 -7.78 -2.79 14.27
C THR A 342 -6.28 -2.52 14.38
N LEU A 343 -5.71 -1.70 13.48
CA LEU A 343 -4.33 -1.27 13.56
C LEU A 343 -4.06 -0.52 14.88
N ARG A 344 -4.84 0.51 15.19
CA ARG A 344 -4.69 1.29 16.43
C ARG A 344 -4.72 0.43 17.68
N ALA A 345 -5.60 -0.56 17.75
CA ALA A 345 -5.74 -1.43 18.92
C ALA A 345 -4.49 -2.28 19.17
N LYS A 346 -3.69 -2.58 18.15
CA LYS A 346 -2.47 -3.41 18.22
C LYS A 346 -1.18 -2.60 18.09
N CYS A 347 -1.26 -1.46 17.42
CA CYS A 347 -0.16 -0.54 17.17
C CYS A 347 -0.63 0.91 17.41
N PRO A 348 -0.61 1.40 18.66
CA PRO A 348 -1.08 2.74 19.00
C PRO A 348 -0.03 3.80 18.65
N ALA A 349 0.20 4.03 17.36
CA ALA A 349 1.15 5.01 16.85
C ALA A 349 0.47 5.99 15.89
N PRO A 350 1.01 7.21 15.71
CA PRO A 350 0.59 8.12 14.65
C PRO A 350 0.52 7.41 13.31
N THR A 351 -0.63 7.47 12.65
CA THR A 351 -0.89 6.71 11.42
C THR A 351 -1.49 7.62 10.36
N ALA A 352 -0.99 7.53 9.13
CA ALA A 352 -1.69 8.03 7.95
C ALA A 352 -1.70 6.97 6.85
N GLY A 353 -2.57 7.14 5.87
CA GLY A 353 -2.67 6.21 4.77
C GLY A 353 -3.82 6.51 3.83
N MET A 354 -4.05 5.60 2.91
CA MET A 354 -5.09 5.75 1.90
C MET A 354 -5.71 4.41 1.50
N GLN A 355 -6.91 4.47 0.97
CA GLN A 355 -7.47 3.39 0.16
C GLN A 355 -6.80 3.38 -1.22
N SER A 356 -6.57 2.21 -1.79
CA SER A 356 -5.74 2.04 -2.98
C SER A 356 -6.33 1.07 -3.98
N ALA A 357 -5.87 1.17 -5.23
CA ALA A 357 -6.25 0.24 -6.29
C ALA A 357 -5.55 -1.13 -6.12
N PHE A 358 -4.33 -1.10 -5.61
CA PHE A 358 -3.52 -2.25 -5.20
C PHE A 358 -2.50 -1.80 -4.16
N GLU A 359 -1.99 -2.72 -3.39
CA GLU A 359 -0.96 -2.48 -2.39
C GLU A 359 0.36 -3.14 -2.82
N LEU A 360 1.48 -2.57 -2.39
CA LEU A 360 2.81 -3.14 -2.55
C LEU A 360 3.33 -3.60 -1.18
N ALA A 361 3.74 -4.85 -1.09
CA ALA A 361 4.35 -5.40 0.10
C ALA A 361 5.30 -6.56 -0.25
N PRO A 362 6.27 -6.88 0.61
CA PRO A 362 7.07 -8.08 0.49
C PRO A 362 6.19 -9.34 0.48
N TRP A 363 6.55 -10.28 -0.38
CA TRP A 363 5.97 -11.61 -0.47
C TRP A 363 7.00 -12.56 -1.11
N ASP A 364 7.32 -13.65 -0.45
CA ASP A 364 8.32 -14.63 -0.91
C ASP A 364 9.65 -13.94 -1.31
N GLU A 365 10.22 -13.17 -0.36
CA GLU A 365 11.49 -12.41 -0.48
C GLU A 365 11.50 -11.30 -1.55
N ILE A 366 10.43 -11.11 -2.29
CA ILE A 366 10.30 -10.03 -3.27
C ILE A 366 9.09 -9.17 -2.98
N THR A 367 9.07 -7.95 -3.51
CA THR A 367 7.87 -7.11 -3.44
C THR A 367 6.88 -7.51 -4.52
N ARG A 368 5.62 -7.69 -4.14
CA ARG A 368 4.51 -8.01 -5.06
C ARG A 368 3.38 -6.99 -4.94
N ALA A 369 2.58 -6.90 -6.00
CA ALA A 369 1.30 -6.21 -5.93
C ALA A 369 0.27 -7.14 -5.28
N HIS A 370 -0.38 -6.64 -4.24
CA HIS A 370 -1.45 -7.30 -3.50
C HIS A 370 -2.81 -6.72 -3.93
N LEU A 371 -3.83 -7.55 -3.95
CA LEU A 371 -5.22 -7.17 -4.20
C LEU A 371 -6.08 -7.56 -3.00
N TYR A 372 -7.12 -6.78 -2.72
CA TYR A 372 -8.04 -7.02 -1.59
C TYR A 372 -7.33 -7.11 -0.23
N THR A 373 -6.21 -6.44 -0.08
CA THR A 373 -5.31 -6.57 1.06
C THR A 373 -5.31 -5.28 1.89
N ALA A 374 -4.98 -5.37 3.15
CA ALA A 374 -4.52 -4.26 3.97
C ALA A 374 -3.02 -4.44 4.20
N VAL A 375 -2.22 -3.44 3.85
CA VAL A 375 -0.78 -3.40 4.11
C VAL A 375 -0.52 -2.34 5.17
N SER A 376 0.08 -2.76 6.29
CA SER A 376 0.52 -1.88 7.36
C SER A 376 2.03 -1.87 7.44
N ALA A 377 2.63 -0.72 7.23
CA ALA A 377 4.06 -0.45 7.35
C ALA A 377 4.31 0.25 8.69
N ILE A 378 4.89 -0.46 9.66
CA ILE A 378 5.00 -0.02 11.05
C ILE A 378 6.45 0.29 11.36
N PHE A 379 6.72 1.52 11.72
CA PHE A 379 8.05 1.99 12.12
C PHE A 379 8.22 1.82 13.63
N HIS A 380 9.26 1.09 14.03
CA HIS A 380 9.61 0.86 15.42
C HIS A 380 10.91 1.59 15.78
N ARG A 381 10.98 2.11 17.02
CA ARG A 381 12.25 2.53 17.58
C ARG A 381 13.11 1.29 17.83
N PRO A 382 14.43 1.36 17.64
CA PRO A 382 15.31 0.32 18.13
C PRO A 382 15.13 0.18 19.65
N SER A 383 15.14 -1.04 20.11
CA SER A 383 15.15 -1.39 21.56
C SER A 383 16.47 -1.01 22.21
#